data_b6d032ebb72ee0ffed892a69ba215512
#
_entry.id   b6d032ebb72ee0ffed892a69ba215512
#
_cell.length_a   1.000
_cell.length_b   1.000
_cell.length_c   1.000
_cell.angle_alpha   90.00
_cell.angle_beta   90.00
_cell.angle_gamma   90.00
#
_symmetry.space_group_name_H-M   'P 1'
#
loop_
_entity.id
_entity.type
_entity.pdbx_description
1 polymer ?
#
loop_
_entity_poly.entity_id
_entity_poly.type
_entity_poly.pdbx_seq_one_letter_code
_entity_poly.pdbx_strand_id
1 'polypeptide(L)'
;MNFKKLENNLLDMIQEQQVKIGYMSGVTRFYYPLQSLNRLLGTELTEEEMQHAMEEFSDYACDRLGKVKASSKNERFCITLPPQASDYVHENRKPSEFLVRFISTVAYSDHVHMEKTTGTGFDYLVYFEDGIPDDYRYCLSLEGEHMIYHKFTPEDYEDFGF
;
A
#
# COMPACT_ATOMS: atom_id res chain seq x y z
N MET A 1 3.94 14.15 14.74
CA MET A 1 3.76 12.86 14.04
C MET A 1 2.55 12.92 13.10
N ASN A 2 2.69 12.40 11.89
CA ASN A 2 1.61 12.43 10.90
C ASN A 2 0.86 11.09 10.88
N PHE A 3 0.04 10.83 11.90
CA PHE A 3 -0.77 9.62 12.01
C PHE A 3 -1.77 9.45 10.84
N LYS A 4 -2.28 10.56 10.32
CA LYS A 4 -3.19 10.52 9.18
C LYS A 4 -2.52 9.93 7.93
N LYS A 5 -1.24 10.21 7.71
CA LYS A 5 -0.49 9.67 6.59
C LYS A 5 -0.27 8.16 6.73
N LEU A 6 0.05 7.68 7.93
CA LEU A 6 0.16 6.25 8.21
C LEU A 6 -1.20 5.56 8.06
N GLU A 7 -2.26 6.13 8.60
CA GLU A 7 -3.62 5.59 8.46
C GLU A 7 -4.02 5.46 6.99
N ASN A 8 -3.83 6.52 6.20
CA ASN A 8 -4.14 6.49 4.77
C ASN A 8 -3.33 5.43 4.03
N ASN A 9 -2.06 5.27 4.35
CA ASN A 9 -1.22 4.23 3.77
C ASN A 9 -1.76 2.82 4.07
N LEU A 10 -2.14 2.54 5.32
CA LEU A 10 -2.74 1.27 5.71
C LEU A 10 -4.09 1.03 5.01
N LEU A 11 -4.94 2.04 4.94
CA LEU A 11 -6.22 1.96 4.24
C LEU A 11 -6.02 1.69 2.74
N ASP A 12 -5.05 2.34 2.12
CA ASP A 12 -4.71 2.13 0.70
C ASP A 12 -4.19 0.72 0.46
N MET A 13 -3.36 0.18 1.35
CA MET A 13 -2.86 -1.20 1.26
C MET A 13 -3.97 -2.24 1.42
N ILE A 14 -4.92 -2.02 2.35
CA ILE A 14 -6.10 -2.90 2.49
C ILE A 14 -6.96 -2.83 1.22
N GLN A 15 -7.19 -1.64 0.69
CA GLN A 15 -7.98 -1.44 -0.52
C GLN A 15 -7.32 -2.10 -1.74
N GLU A 16 -6.01 -1.95 -1.88
CA GLU A 16 -5.22 -2.65 -2.90
C GLU A 16 -5.41 -4.16 -2.82
N GLN A 17 -5.31 -4.71 -1.61
CA GLN A 17 -5.52 -6.14 -1.38
C GLN A 17 -6.93 -6.59 -1.75
N GLN A 18 -7.96 -5.82 -1.40
CA GLN A 18 -9.36 -6.13 -1.74
C GLN A 18 -9.62 -6.06 -3.25
N VAL A 19 -8.99 -5.13 -3.95
CA VAL A 19 -9.08 -5.04 -5.41
C VAL A 19 -8.45 -6.28 -6.08
N LYS A 20 -7.32 -6.77 -5.55
CA LYS A 20 -6.59 -7.91 -6.12
C LYS A 20 -7.26 -9.26 -5.88
N ILE A 21 -7.66 -9.51 -4.65
CA ILE A 21 -8.08 -10.85 -4.21
C ILE A 21 -9.53 -10.91 -3.69
N GLY A 22 -10.25 -9.79 -3.75
CA GLY A 22 -11.59 -9.66 -3.22
C GLY A 22 -11.63 -9.31 -1.73
N TYR A 23 -12.80 -8.85 -1.29
CA TYR A 23 -13.06 -8.55 0.11
C TYR A 23 -13.14 -9.82 0.94
N MET A 24 -12.41 -9.82 2.05
CA MET A 24 -12.55 -10.81 3.12
C MET A 24 -12.44 -10.10 4.47
N SER A 25 -13.44 -10.30 5.34
CA SER A 25 -13.33 -9.87 6.73
C SER A 25 -12.33 -10.75 7.47
N GLY A 26 -11.21 -10.19 7.86
CA GLY A 26 -10.14 -10.94 8.49
C GLY A 26 -9.03 -10.06 9.05
N VAL A 27 -8.17 -10.67 9.84
CA VAL A 27 -6.96 -10.01 10.37
C VAL A 27 -5.97 -9.80 9.23
N THR A 28 -5.45 -8.57 9.15
CA THR A 28 -4.44 -8.21 8.15
C THR A 28 -3.14 -7.82 8.85
N ARG A 29 -2.01 -8.17 8.25
CA ARG A 29 -0.67 -7.84 8.75
C ARG A 29 0.13 -7.16 7.68
N PHE A 30 0.76 -6.03 8.05
CA PHE A 30 1.69 -5.30 7.20
C PHE A 30 3.03 -5.17 7.91
N TYR A 31 4.09 -5.28 7.12
CA TYR A 31 5.46 -5.22 7.62
C TYR A 31 6.15 -3.95 7.14
N TYR A 32 6.74 -3.22 8.07
CA TYR A 32 7.45 -1.97 7.80
C TYR A 32 8.82 -1.98 8.43
N PRO A 33 9.87 -1.59 7.70
CA PRO A 33 11.11 -1.16 8.33
C PRO A 33 10.88 0.09 9.18
N LEU A 34 11.63 0.25 10.27
CA LEU A 34 11.59 1.46 11.12
C LEU A 34 11.75 2.75 10.31
N GLN A 35 12.70 2.74 9.36
CA GLN A 35 12.94 3.87 8.49
C GLN A 35 11.70 4.28 7.67
N SER A 36 10.93 3.30 7.21
CA SER A 36 9.70 3.56 6.44
C SER A 36 8.60 4.17 7.31
N LEU A 37 8.45 3.70 8.56
CA LEU A 37 7.53 4.31 9.52
C LEU A 37 7.96 5.73 9.88
N ASN A 38 9.24 5.96 10.14
CA ASN A 38 9.77 7.29 10.38
C ASN A 38 9.47 8.25 9.22
N ARG A 39 9.66 7.80 7.99
CA ARG A 39 9.33 8.60 6.79
C ARG A 39 7.84 8.89 6.68
N LEU A 40 6.97 7.92 6.97
CA LEU A 40 5.52 8.12 6.95
C LEU A 40 5.06 9.09 8.04
N LEU A 41 5.60 8.96 9.24
CA LEU A 41 5.25 9.81 10.38
C LEU A 41 5.94 11.18 10.36
N GLY A 42 7.00 11.35 9.56
CA GLY A 42 7.83 12.55 9.54
C GLY A 42 8.67 12.69 10.82
N THR A 43 9.27 11.57 11.27
CA THR A 43 10.01 11.47 12.54
C THR A 43 11.36 10.77 12.35
N GLU A 44 12.17 10.76 13.41
CA GLU A 44 13.45 10.04 13.49
C GLU A 44 13.51 9.25 14.82
N LEU A 45 12.44 8.50 15.09
CA LEU A 45 12.30 7.73 16.33
C LEU A 45 13.15 6.47 16.30
N THR A 46 13.62 6.05 17.47
CA THR A 46 14.20 4.73 17.72
C THR A 46 13.12 3.64 17.68
N GLU A 47 13.52 2.37 17.69
CA GLU A 47 12.57 1.24 17.73
C GLU A 47 11.63 1.31 18.95
N GLU A 48 12.17 1.64 20.14
CA GLU A 48 11.40 1.75 21.38
C GLU A 48 10.41 2.93 21.34
N GLU A 49 10.86 4.10 20.89
CA GLU A 49 10.01 5.28 20.74
C GLU A 49 8.91 5.06 19.68
N MET A 50 9.25 4.37 18.60
CA MET A 50 8.28 4.00 17.57
C MET A 50 7.23 3.03 18.11
N GLN A 51 7.60 2.11 19.00
CA GLN A 51 6.63 1.21 19.64
C GLN A 51 5.58 2.00 20.45
N HIS A 52 6.01 3.02 21.20
CA HIS A 52 5.09 3.94 21.90
C HIS A 52 4.23 4.75 20.92
N ALA A 53 4.83 5.26 19.84
CA ALA A 53 4.08 5.96 18.82
C ALA A 53 2.99 5.10 18.16
N MET A 54 3.23 3.79 18.04
CA MET A 54 2.22 2.84 17.52
C MET A 54 1.07 2.60 18.51
N GLU A 55 1.30 2.69 19.81
CA GLU A 55 0.24 2.66 20.82
C GLU A 55 -0.68 3.89 20.69
N GLU A 56 -0.08 5.09 20.59
CA GLU A 56 -0.82 6.33 20.34
C GLU A 56 -1.57 6.30 19.00
N PHE A 57 -0.95 5.74 17.96
CA PHE A 57 -1.60 5.54 16.67
C PHE A 57 -2.80 4.60 16.76
N SER A 58 -2.72 3.53 17.56
CA SER A 58 -3.85 2.61 17.78
C SER A 58 -5.05 3.34 18.37
N ASP A 59 -4.83 4.23 19.33
CA ASP A 59 -5.91 5.03 19.92
C ASP A 59 -6.48 6.03 18.92
N TYR A 60 -5.61 6.69 18.14
CA TYR A 60 -6.01 7.64 17.10
C TYR A 60 -6.89 7.01 16.02
N ALA A 61 -6.55 5.81 15.57
CA ALA A 61 -7.20 5.13 14.45
C ALA A 61 -8.32 4.17 14.85
N CYS A 62 -8.58 4.02 16.16
CA CYS A 62 -9.44 2.98 16.72
C CYS A 62 -10.85 2.93 16.12
N ASP A 63 -11.47 4.09 15.87
CA ASP A 63 -12.83 4.16 15.32
C ASP A 63 -12.93 3.61 13.89
N ARG A 64 -11.86 3.67 13.12
CA ARG A 64 -11.81 3.24 11.72
C ARG A 64 -11.14 1.88 11.55
N LEU A 65 -9.95 1.73 12.13
CA LEU A 65 -9.13 0.53 11.95
C LEU A 65 -9.35 -0.51 13.07
N GLY A 66 -10.07 -0.16 14.12
CA GLY A 66 -10.15 -0.96 15.33
C GLY A 66 -8.83 -0.92 16.12
N LYS A 67 -8.68 -1.82 17.08
CA LYS A 67 -7.48 -1.87 17.92
C LYS A 67 -6.29 -2.42 17.14
N VAL A 68 -5.44 -1.52 16.68
CA VAL A 68 -4.20 -1.83 16.00
C VAL A 68 -3.18 -2.39 17.00
N LYS A 69 -2.44 -3.42 16.61
CA LYS A 69 -1.32 -3.95 17.39
C LYS A 69 -0.04 -3.83 16.57
N ALA A 70 1.02 -3.40 17.20
CA ALA A 70 2.34 -3.38 16.59
C ALA A 70 3.31 -4.20 17.45
N SER A 71 4.16 -4.95 16.79
CA SER A 71 5.29 -5.63 17.40
C SER A 71 6.53 -5.39 16.55
N SER A 72 7.69 -5.30 17.18
CA SER A 72 8.94 -5.04 16.48
C SER A 72 10.00 -6.06 16.82
N LYS A 73 10.91 -6.26 15.87
CA LYS A 73 12.14 -7.04 16.04
C LYS A 73 13.16 -6.60 14.99
N ASN A 74 14.37 -6.25 15.46
CA ASN A 74 15.46 -5.84 14.56
C ASN A 74 15.05 -4.71 13.61
N GLU A 75 14.46 -3.65 14.14
CA GLU A 75 13.98 -2.48 13.38
C GLU A 75 12.92 -2.80 12.30
N ARG A 76 12.24 -3.93 12.42
CA ARG A 76 11.10 -4.29 11.57
C ARG A 76 9.85 -4.41 12.41
N PHE A 77 8.81 -3.74 11.97
CA PHE A 77 7.50 -3.70 12.61
C PHE A 77 6.52 -4.58 11.87
N CYS A 78 5.73 -5.34 12.62
CA CYS A 78 4.53 -6.01 12.14
C CYS A 78 3.32 -5.25 12.70
N ILE A 79 2.56 -4.59 11.85
CA ILE A 79 1.32 -3.92 12.21
C ILE A 79 0.17 -4.89 11.90
N THR A 80 -0.56 -5.28 12.94
CA THR A 80 -1.69 -6.19 12.85
C THR A 80 -2.99 -5.40 13.01
N LEU A 81 -3.85 -5.51 12.02
CA LEU A 81 -5.15 -4.86 11.95
C LEU A 81 -6.26 -5.91 12.16
N PRO A 82 -7.26 -5.61 13.01
CA PRO A 82 -8.39 -6.51 13.20
C PRO A 82 -9.33 -6.52 11.98
N PRO A 83 -10.28 -7.46 11.90
CA PRO A 83 -11.26 -7.51 10.80
C PRO A 83 -12.01 -6.20 10.56
N GLN A 84 -12.22 -5.38 11.59
CA GLN A 84 -12.86 -4.07 11.50
C GLN A 84 -12.21 -3.16 10.45
N ALA A 85 -10.88 -3.19 10.31
CA ALA A 85 -10.18 -2.38 9.32
C ALA A 85 -10.55 -2.78 7.88
N SER A 86 -10.63 -4.08 7.63
CA SER A 86 -11.05 -4.61 6.32
C SER A 86 -12.50 -4.27 6.01
N ASP A 87 -13.38 -4.42 7.01
CA ASP A 87 -14.80 -4.09 6.90
C ASP A 87 -15.01 -2.59 6.64
N TYR A 88 -14.27 -1.74 7.36
CA TYR A 88 -14.31 -0.29 7.16
C TYR A 88 -13.95 0.12 5.73
N VAL A 89 -12.89 -0.45 5.17
CA VAL A 89 -12.47 -0.17 3.79
C VAL A 89 -13.54 -0.62 2.80
N HIS A 90 -14.09 -1.81 2.98
CA HIS A 90 -15.13 -2.34 2.10
C HIS A 90 -16.40 -1.48 2.11
N GLU A 91 -16.81 -0.98 3.28
CA GLU A 91 -18.02 -0.17 3.44
C GLU A 91 -17.84 1.29 3.01
N ASN A 92 -16.64 1.85 3.15
CA ASN A 92 -16.40 3.30 3.01
C ASN A 92 -15.55 3.69 1.80
N ARG A 93 -14.91 2.74 1.11
CA ARG A 93 -14.05 3.01 -0.03
C ARG A 93 -14.49 2.19 -1.24
N LYS A 94 -14.59 2.86 -2.40
CA LYS A 94 -14.93 2.19 -3.67
C LYS A 94 -13.64 1.81 -4.41
N PRO A 95 -13.57 0.64 -5.06
CA PRO A 95 -12.42 0.26 -5.90
C PRO A 95 -12.09 1.31 -6.97
N SER A 96 -13.11 1.95 -7.55
CA SER A 96 -12.95 3.02 -8.53
C SER A 96 -12.22 4.26 -8.00
N GLU A 97 -12.37 4.58 -6.71
CA GLU A 97 -11.68 5.72 -6.10
C GLU A 97 -10.19 5.45 -5.92
N PHE A 98 -9.81 4.22 -5.57
CA PHE A 98 -8.41 3.79 -5.56
C PHE A 98 -7.78 3.91 -6.93
N LEU A 99 -8.46 3.41 -7.95
CA LEU A 99 -8.04 3.47 -9.35
C LEU A 99 -7.80 4.91 -9.82
N VAL A 100 -8.76 5.81 -9.56
CA VAL A 100 -8.63 7.23 -9.93
C VAL A 100 -7.45 7.88 -9.22
N ARG A 101 -7.25 7.63 -7.93
CA ARG A 101 -6.10 8.15 -7.19
C ARG A 101 -4.78 7.60 -7.71
N PHE A 102 -4.72 6.30 -7.96
CA PHE A 102 -3.53 5.64 -8.51
C PHE A 102 -3.17 6.22 -9.89
N ILE A 103 -4.14 6.27 -10.81
CA ILE A 103 -3.92 6.84 -12.16
C ILE A 103 -3.53 8.32 -12.07
N SER A 104 -4.18 9.10 -11.20
CA SER A 104 -3.85 10.51 -11.01
C SER A 104 -2.43 10.69 -10.49
N THR A 105 -2.01 9.86 -9.54
CA THR A 105 -0.64 9.88 -9.02
C THR A 105 0.37 9.54 -10.10
N VAL A 106 0.08 8.52 -10.90
CA VAL A 106 0.92 8.11 -12.03
C VAL A 106 0.99 9.20 -13.11
N ALA A 107 -0.16 9.77 -13.48
CA ALA A 107 -0.25 10.75 -14.57
C ALA A 107 0.41 12.10 -14.25
N TYR A 108 0.47 12.47 -12.97
CA TYR A 108 1.04 13.74 -12.51
C TYR A 108 2.46 13.63 -11.93
N SER A 109 3.04 12.45 -11.94
CA SER A 109 4.44 12.27 -11.51
C SER A 109 5.37 12.33 -12.70
N ASP A 110 6.34 13.26 -12.67
CA ASP A 110 7.38 13.38 -13.70
C ASP A 110 8.33 12.16 -13.75
N HIS A 111 8.23 11.27 -12.76
CA HIS A 111 9.09 10.10 -12.59
C HIS A 111 8.38 8.78 -12.93
N VAL A 112 7.18 8.85 -13.48
CA VAL A 112 6.39 7.65 -13.82
C VAL A 112 6.24 7.56 -15.33
N HIS A 113 6.57 6.39 -15.87
CA HIS A 113 6.34 6.04 -17.26
C HIS A 113 5.19 5.06 -17.38
N MET A 114 4.30 5.29 -18.33
CA MET A 114 3.23 4.37 -18.68
C MET A 114 3.31 4.06 -20.17
N GLU A 115 3.49 2.79 -20.47
CA GLU A 115 3.58 2.29 -21.85
C GLU A 115 2.46 1.30 -22.13
N LYS A 116 1.89 1.39 -23.33
CA LYS A 116 0.95 0.37 -23.81
C LYS A 116 1.72 -0.89 -24.16
N THR A 117 1.28 -2.04 -23.63
CA THR A 117 1.96 -3.31 -23.86
C THR A 117 1.21 -4.16 -24.87
N THR A 118 1.96 -5.10 -25.50
CA THR A 118 1.41 -6.12 -26.38
C THR A 118 2.02 -7.47 -26.00
N GLY A 119 1.18 -8.53 -25.97
CA GLY A 119 1.64 -9.90 -25.73
C GLY A 119 1.91 -10.29 -24.27
N THR A 120 1.62 -9.40 -23.32
CA THR A 120 1.82 -9.67 -21.88
C THR A 120 0.56 -10.14 -21.15
N GLY A 121 -0.62 -10.04 -21.79
CA GLY A 121 -1.91 -10.23 -21.15
C GLY A 121 -2.40 -9.01 -20.34
N PHE A 122 -1.63 -7.93 -20.32
CA PHE A 122 -1.98 -6.63 -19.72
C PHE A 122 -2.00 -5.54 -20.78
N ASP A 123 -2.75 -4.46 -20.55
CA ASP A 123 -2.87 -3.35 -21.48
C ASP A 123 -1.74 -2.34 -21.33
N TYR A 124 -1.26 -2.13 -20.11
CA TYR A 124 -0.28 -1.11 -19.78
C TYR A 124 0.80 -1.63 -18.82
N LEU A 125 2.03 -1.16 -19.04
CA LEU A 125 3.16 -1.27 -18.11
C LEU A 125 3.39 0.10 -17.47
N VAL A 126 3.50 0.13 -16.15
CA VAL A 126 3.82 1.33 -15.37
C VAL A 126 5.08 1.08 -14.56
N TYR A 127 6.06 1.95 -14.69
CA TYR A 127 7.31 1.87 -13.95
C TYR A 127 7.82 3.25 -13.57
N PHE A 128 8.70 3.30 -12.60
CA PHE A 128 9.32 4.51 -12.10
C PHE A 128 10.76 4.64 -12.63
N GLU A 129 11.21 5.87 -12.82
CA GLU A 129 12.60 6.12 -13.16
C GLU A 129 13.56 5.74 -12.03
N ASP A 130 14.80 5.46 -12.41
CA ASP A 130 15.87 5.13 -11.46
C ASP A 130 15.99 6.17 -10.33
N GLY A 131 16.19 5.68 -9.11
CA GLY A 131 16.40 6.51 -7.93
C GLY A 131 15.17 6.71 -7.04
N ILE A 132 14.03 6.14 -7.40
CA ILE A 132 12.88 6.03 -6.49
C ILE A 132 13.07 4.78 -5.61
N PRO A 133 12.79 4.87 -4.29
CA PRO A 133 13.09 3.79 -3.34
C PRO A 133 12.41 2.46 -3.63
N ASP A 134 11.34 2.46 -4.41
CA ASP A 134 10.57 1.28 -4.77
C ASP A 134 10.67 1.06 -6.29
N ASP A 135 11.63 0.25 -6.70
CA ASP A 135 11.84 -0.14 -8.10
C ASP A 135 10.85 -1.23 -8.53
N TYR A 136 9.56 -0.94 -8.33
CA TYR A 136 8.48 -1.83 -8.76
C TYR A 136 7.94 -1.44 -10.12
N ARG A 137 7.52 -2.45 -10.89
CA ARG A 137 6.75 -2.29 -12.12
C ARG A 137 5.35 -2.81 -11.93
N TYR A 138 4.39 -2.17 -12.57
CA TYR A 138 2.98 -2.55 -12.51
C TYR A 138 2.49 -2.83 -13.92
N CYS A 139 1.82 -3.96 -14.11
CA CYS A 139 1.06 -4.23 -15.31
C CYS A 139 -0.43 -4.06 -15.02
N LEU A 140 -1.13 -3.33 -15.88
CA LEU A 140 -2.52 -2.96 -15.71
C LEU A 140 -3.37 -3.47 -16.86
N SER A 141 -4.57 -3.94 -16.55
CA SER A 141 -5.65 -4.16 -17.52
C SER A 141 -6.96 -3.58 -16.97
N LEU A 142 -7.74 -2.97 -17.86
CA LEU A 142 -9.06 -2.45 -17.54
C LEU A 142 -10.11 -3.38 -18.13
N GLU A 143 -10.91 -4.01 -17.28
CA GLU A 143 -12.03 -4.88 -17.66
C GLU A 143 -13.35 -4.29 -17.13
N GLY A 144 -14.02 -3.45 -17.93
CA GLY A 144 -15.23 -2.76 -17.53
C GLY A 144 -14.96 -1.79 -16.36
N GLU A 145 -15.60 -2.03 -15.20
CA GLU A 145 -15.38 -1.25 -13.99
C GLU A 145 -14.25 -1.81 -13.10
N HIS A 146 -13.58 -2.88 -13.55
CA HIS A 146 -12.53 -3.54 -12.81
C HIS A 146 -11.17 -3.19 -13.39
N MET A 147 -10.22 -2.87 -12.51
CA MET A 147 -8.82 -2.81 -12.85
C MET A 147 -8.13 -4.06 -12.29
N ILE A 148 -7.53 -4.82 -13.21
CA ILE A 148 -6.61 -5.88 -12.83
C ILE A 148 -5.21 -5.30 -12.91
N TYR A 149 -4.45 -5.43 -11.84
CA TYR A 149 -3.06 -5.05 -11.86
C TYR A 149 -2.19 -6.06 -11.13
N HIS A 150 -0.95 -6.16 -11.55
CA HIS A 150 0.06 -6.98 -10.94
C HIS A 150 1.30 -6.12 -10.64
N LYS A 151 1.81 -6.23 -9.43
CA LYS A 151 3.03 -5.56 -9.00
C LYS A 151 4.18 -6.54 -9.11
N PHE A 152 5.18 -6.21 -9.92
CA PHE A 152 6.39 -6.99 -10.08
C PHE A 152 7.53 -6.41 -9.25
N THR A 153 8.24 -7.29 -8.55
CA THR A 153 9.50 -6.95 -7.91
C THR A 153 10.65 -6.99 -8.95
N PRO A 154 11.82 -6.40 -8.67
CA PRO A 154 12.96 -6.51 -9.55
C PRO A 154 13.34 -7.95 -9.91
N GLU A 155 13.17 -8.89 -8.99
CA GLU A 155 13.44 -10.32 -9.23
C GLU A 155 12.49 -10.95 -10.27
N ASP A 156 11.28 -10.41 -10.39
CA ASP A 156 10.28 -10.90 -11.35
C ASP A 156 10.53 -10.39 -12.77
N TYR A 157 11.35 -9.35 -12.98
CA TYR A 157 11.50 -8.70 -14.28
C TYR A 157 12.10 -9.61 -15.35
N GLU A 158 13.07 -10.44 -14.98
CA GLU A 158 13.70 -11.37 -15.90
C GLU A 158 12.71 -12.44 -16.39
N ASP A 159 11.85 -12.93 -15.51
CA ASP A 159 10.87 -13.97 -15.81
C ASP A 159 9.76 -13.47 -16.76
N PHE A 160 9.43 -12.19 -16.71
CA PHE A 160 8.37 -11.57 -17.52
C PHE A 160 8.88 -10.74 -18.70
N GLY A 161 10.19 -10.56 -18.84
CA GLY A 161 10.81 -9.88 -19.98
C GLY A 161 10.63 -8.35 -19.97
N PHE A 162 10.53 -7.76 -18.80
CA PHE A 162 10.40 -6.30 -18.65
C PHE A 162 11.73 -5.57 -18.56
#